data_17c045aaa955550aad32dc19cf2bf577
#
_entry.id   17c045aaa955550aad32dc19cf2bf577
#
_cell.length_a   1.000
_cell.length_b   1.000
_cell.length_c   1.000
_cell.angle_alpha   90.00
_cell.angle_beta   90.00
_cell.angle_gamma   90.00
#
_symmetry.space_group_name_H-M   'P 1'
#
loop_
_entity.id
_entity.type
_entity.pdbx_description
1 polymer ?
#
loop_
_entity_poly.entity_id
_entity_poly.type
_entity_poly.pdbx_seq_one_letter_code
_entity_poly.pdbx_strand_id
1 'polypeptide(L)'
;MLTWKFAYLPYFGFKSMEDALNAISSLGYEGVELPSLIPYKSAAELKNVIDQAKSFHLEVSEVGFSQDFVDLDESRRKEKVRATREKIQMASECSINIVKGLTGPYPWDKNALKLGIDISEGKAWQVVLESFSGVIEACEKYSVFFALEACFGNLARDYYTTKELLDSVNSKFMTLNFDPSHYNLYGNDVSWVVRRFGKDKIKHIHLKDSVGVPREEGRDFIFPLLGEGSIDWQAFFGALREIGYEGYFSAEYESMNYLKNVLDGDPVKAAEISLQLMKKLAQV
;
A
#
# COMPACT_ATOMS: atom_id res chain seq x y z
N MET A 1 25.79 8.15 0.37
CA MET A 1 24.55 8.35 -0.42
C MET A 1 23.55 7.32 0.03
N LEU A 2 22.31 7.72 0.31
CA LEU A 2 21.22 6.77 0.55
C LEU A 2 21.01 5.96 -0.75
N THR A 3 21.19 4.65 -0.69
CA THR A 3 20.87 3.76 -1.80
C THR A 3 19.44 3.26 -1.59
N TRP A 4 18.51 3.89 -2.32
CA TRP A 4 17.12 3.46 -2.30
C TRP A 4 16.93 2.19 -3.13
N LYS A 5 16.04 1.32 -2.68
CA LYS A 5 15.67 0.07 -3.34
C LYS A 5 14.32 0.20 -4.01
N PHE A 6 14.20 -0.36 -5.22
CA PHE A 6 12.97 -0.32 -5.99
C PHE A 6 12.31 -1.71 -6.06
N ALA A 7 11.02 -1.73 -5.78
CA ALA A 7 10.17 -2.91 -5.89
C ALA A 7 9.02 -2.65 -6.87
N TYR A 8 8.34 -3.71 -7.26
CA TYR A 8 7.15 -3.65 -8.09
C TYR A 8 6.03 -4.47 -7.46
N LEU A 9 4.80 -3.95 -7.52
CA LEU A 9 3.58 -4.66 -7.15
C LEU A 9 2.94 -5.27 -8.40
N PRO A 10 3.07 -6.58 -8.64
CA PRO A 10 2.55 -7.25 -9.84
C PRO A 10 1.05 -7.50 -9.74
N TYR A 11 0.27 -6.42 -9.82
CA TYR A 11 -1.18 -6.46 -9.62
C TYR A 11 -1.93 -7.03 -10.80
N PHE A 12 -1.51 -6.70 -12.04
CA PHE A 12 -2.27 -6.97 -13.25
C PHE A 12 -1.40 -7.52 -14.39
N GLY A 13 -2.01 -8.34 -15.24
CA GLY A 13 -1.53 -8.66 -16.57
C GLY A 13 -0.53 -9.80 -16.68
N PHE A 14 0.19 -10.16 -15.62
CA PHE A 14 1.08 -11.31 -15.63
C PHE A 14 0.29 -12.63 -15.62
N LYS A 15 0.79 -13.64 -16.33
CA LYS A 15 0.14 -14.96 -16.43
C LYS A 15 0.27 -15.78 -15.15
N SER A 16 1.38 -15.59 -14.42
CA SER A 16 1.68 -16.26 -13.17
C SER A 16 2.60 -15.39 -12.31
N MET A 17 2.75 -15.73 -11.03
CA MET A 17 3.72 -15.09 -10.15
C MET A 17 5.16 -15.35 -10.66
N GLU A 18 5.46 -16.51 -11.19
CA GLU A 18 6.77 -16.83 -11.76
C GLU A 18 7.12 -15.95 -12.95
N ASP A 19 6.16 -15.74 -13.88
CA ASP A 19 6.35 -14.81 -15.00
C ASP A 19 6.60 -13.38 -14.52
N ALA A 20 5.87 -12.95 -13.48
CA ALA A 20 6.08 -11.63 -12.87
C ALA A 20 7.47 -11.51 -12.25
N LEU A 21 7.88 -12.47 -11.42
CA LEU A 21 9.19 -12.45 -10.76
C LEU A 21 10.35 -12.44 -11.77
N ASN A 22 10.26 -13.26 -12.81
CA ASN A 22 11.25 -13.32 -13.88
C ASN A 22 11.36 -11.97 -14.60
N ALA A 23 10.23 -11.35 -14.97
CA ALA A 23 10.20 -10.05 -15.66
C ALA A 23 10.76 -8.94 -14.76
N ILE A 24 10.29 -8.84 -13.51
CA ILE A 24 10.71 -7.82 -12.53
C ILE A 24 12.22 -7.91 -12.28
N SER A 25 12.75 -9.13 -12.07
CA SER A 25 14.18 -9.35 -11.88
C SER A 25 14.99 -8.96 -13.12
N SER A 26 14.55 -9.38 -14.32
CA SER A 26 15.23 -9.09 -15.58
C SER A 26 15.29 -7.59 -15.89
N LEU A 27 14.33 -6.79 -15.41
CA LEU A 27 14.31 -5.34 -15.54
C LEU A 27 15.27 -4.64 -14.56
N GLY A 28 15.73 -5.33 -13.52
CA GLY A 28 16.67 -4.79 -12.53
C GLY A 28 16.00 -4.11 -11.35
N TYR A 29 14.83 -4.57 -10.94
CA TYR A 29 14.27 -4.30 -9.62
C TYR A 29 15.02 -5.10 -8.55
N GLU A 30 15.08 -4.57 -7.32
CA GLU A 30 15.68 -5.25 -6.17
C GLU A 30 14.65 -5.98 -5.31
N GLY A 31 13.37 -5.65 -5.48
CA GLY A 31 12.30 -6.23 -4.69
C GLY A 31 11.00 -6.44 -5.44
N VAL A 32 10.14 -7.21 -4.81
CA VAL A 32 8.75 -7.44 -5.21
C VAL A 32 7.84 -7.22 -3.99
N GLU A 33 6.74 -6.54 -4.19
CA GLU A 33 5.64 -6.51 -3.24
C GLU A 33 4.65 -7.61 -3.58
N LEU A 34 4.27 -8.44 -2.61
CA LEU A 34 3.30 -9.49 -2.85
C LEU A 34 1.87 -8.95 -2.75
N PRO A 35 1.04 -9.11 -3.80
CA PRO A 35 -0.31 -8.57 -3.84
C PRO A 35 -1.22 -9.05 -2.71
N SER A 36 -2.07 -8.16 -2.21
CA SER A 36 -3.03 -8.48 -1.15
C SER A 36 -4.11 -9.50 -1.54
N LEU A 37 -4.34 -9.69 -2.84
CA LEU A 37 -5.36 -10.59 -3.36
C LEU A 37 -4.93 -12.07 -3.40
N ILE A 38 -3.67 -12.37 -3.12
CA ILE A 38 -3.21 -13.77 -3.09
C ILE A 38 -3.65 -14.43 -1.78
N PRO A 39 -4.55 -15.43 -1.84
CA PRO A 39 -5.09 -16.07 -0.65
C PRO A 39 -4.14 -17.17 -0.16
N TYR A 40 -2.99 -16.80 0.40
CA TYR A 40 -2.12 -17.79 1.03
C TYR A 40 -2.87 -18.53 2.15
N LYS A 41 -2.97 -19.83 2.05
CA LYS A 41 -3.68 -20.69 3.01
C LYS A 41 -2.79 -21.13 4.16
N SER A 42 -1.47 -21.12 3.95
CA SER A 42 -0.49 -21.57 4.93
C SER A 42 0.84 -20.82 4.82
N ALA A 43 1.64 -20.87 5.88
CA ALA A 43 3.00 -20.36 5.87
C ALA A 43 3.88 -21.08 4.81
N ALA A 44 3.60 -22.35 4.54
CA ALA A 44 4.31 -23.10 3.51
C ALA A 44 4.06 -22.54 2.11
N GLU A 45 2.83 -22.15 1.77
CA GLU A 45 2.51 -21.52 0.49
C GLU A 45 3.18 -20.16 0.35
N LEU A 46 3.12 -19.33 1.40
CA LEU A 46 3.79 -18.03 1.41
C LEU A 46 5.31 -18.20 1.27
N LYS A 47 5.88 -19.15 2.03
CA LYS A 47 7.32 -19.45 1.94
C LYS A 47 7.76 -19.89 0.55
N ASN A 48 6.97 -20.70 -0.14
CA ASN A 48 7.28 -21.11 -1.52
C ASN A 48 7.40 -19.90 -2.45
N VAL A 49 6.51 -18.93 -2.35
CA VAL A 49 6.56 -17.71 -3.18
C VAL A 49 7.76 -16.84 -2.81
N ILE A 50 8.08 -16.74 -1.51
CA ILE A 50 9.26 -16.00 -1.04
C ILE A 50 10.56 -16.68 -1.55
N ASP A 51 10.64 -18.00 -1.46
CA ASP A 51 11.82 -18.75 -1.93
C ASP A 51 11.95 -18.66 -3.46
N GLN A 52 10.81 -18.63 -4.17
CA GLN A 52 10.79 -18.36 -5.62
C GLN A 52 11.28 -16.92 -5.91
N ALA A 53 10.82 -15.89 -5.20
CA ALA A 53 11.33 -14.54 -5.37
C ALA A 53 12.84 -14.46 -5.14
N LYS A 54 13.35 -15.11 -4.09
CA LYS A 54 14.79 -15.20 -3.81
C LYS A 54 15.58 -15.90 -4.93
N SER A 55 15.02 -16.93 -5.59
CA SER A 55 15.67 -17.59 -6.71
C SER A 55 15.85 -16.67 -7.93
N PHE A 56 15.02 -15.63 -8.04
CA PHE A 56 15.13 -14.53 -8.98
C PHE A 56 15.92 -13.33 -8.43
N HIS A 57 16.60 -13.47 -7.29
CA HIS A 57 17.34 -12.39 -6.62
C HIS A 57 16.50 -11.19 -6.18
N LEU A 58 15.21 -11.41 -5.91
CA LEU A 58 14.28 -10.38 -5.43
C LEU A 58 14.03 -10.54 -3.92
N GLU A 59 14.06 -9.41 -3.19
CA GLU A 59 13.59 -9.37 -1.80
C GLU A 59 12.07 -9.10 -1.79
N VAL A 60 11.32 -9.74 -0.88
CA VAL A 60 9.92 -9.38 -0.66
C VAL A 60 9.88 -8.14 0.21
N SER A 61 9.41 -7.01 -0.34
CA SER A 61 9.41 -5.71 0.34
C SER A 61 8.29 -5.59 1.37
N GLU A 62 7.10 -6.07 1.05
CA GLU A 62 5.96 -6.24 1.95
C GLU A 62 4.95 -7.22 1.37
N VAL A 63 3.96 -7.61 2.17
CA VAL A 63 2.84 -8.48 1.74
C VAL A 63 1.51 -7.81 2.08
N GLY A 64 0.63 -7.67 1.10
CA GLY A 64 -0.69 -7.12 1.29
C GLY A 64 -1.68 -8.11 1.92
N PHE A 65 -2.38 -7.70 2.98
CA PHE A 65 -3.50 -8.42 3.61
C PHE A 65 -4.65 -7.44 3.86
N SER A 66 -5.22 -6.93 2.79
CA SER A 66 -6.28 -5.93 2.89
C SER A 66 -7.62 -6.55 3.31
N GLN A 67 -8.26 -5.96 4.30
CA GLN A 67 -9.61 -6.26 4.76
C GLN A 67 -10.41 -4.96 4.89
N ASP A 68 -11.67 -4.98 4.49
CA ASP A 68 -12.60 -3.89 4.80
C ASP A 68 -13.12 -4.09 6.23
N PHE A 69 -12.67 -3.23 7.16
CA PHE A 69 -13.07 -3.30 8.58
C PHE A 69 -14.34 -2.50 8.88
N VAL A 70 -14.87 -1.74 7.92
CA VAL A 70 -16.12 -1.00 8.05
C VAL A 70 -17.29 -1.95 7.79
N ASP A 71 -17.73 -2.63 8.84
CA ASP A 71 -18.83 -3.60 8.79
C ASP A 71 -19.69 -3.47 10.05
N LEU A 72 -21.01 -3.45 9.91
CA LEU A 72 -21.96 -3.38 11.02
C LEU A 72 -22.14 -4.72 11.74
N ASP A 73 -21.87 -5.83 11.05
CA ASP A 73 -21.97 -7.16 11.63
C ASP A 73 -20.72 -7.47 12.48
N GLU A 74 -20.92 -7.59 13.77
CA GLU A 74 -19.86 -7.87 14.73
C GLU A 74 -19.16 -9.23 14.47
N SER A 75 -19.95 -10.25 14.06
CA SER A 75 -19.39 -11.59 13.79
C SER A 75 -18.45 -11.55 12.59
N ARG A 76 -18.85 -10.84 11.52
CA ARG A 76 -17.97 -10.65 10.35
C ARG A 76 -16.73 -9.84 10.70
N ARG A 77 -16.85 -8.78 11.53
CA ARG A 77 -15.65 -8.03 11.97
C ARG A 77 -14.69 -8.91 12.75
N LYS A 78 -15.19 -9.71 13.70
CA LYS A 78 -14.36 -10.65 14.47
C LYS A 78 -13.65 -11.64 13.56
N GLU A 79 -14.33 -12.15 12.54
CA GLU A 79 -13.74 -13.06 11.55
C GLU A 79 -12.63 -12.37 10.73
N LYS A 80 -12.87 -11.14 10.26
CA LYS A 80 -11.86 -10.35 9.56
C LYS A 80 -10.61 -10.09 10.41
N VAL A 81 -10.82 -9.74 11.69
CA VAL A 81 -9.71 -9.56 12.65
C VAL A 81 -8.96 -10.88 12.86
N ARG A 82 -9.67 -12.00 13.05
CA ARG A 82 -9.06 -13.33 13.20
C ARG A 82 -8.21 -13.69 11.98
N ALA A 83 -8.77 -13.54 10.78
CA ALA A 83 -8.07 -13.82 9.53
C ALA A 83 -6.82 -12.95 9.37
N THR A 84 -6.90 -11.66 9.72
CA THR A 84 -5.74 -10.74 9.68
C THR A 84 -4.66 -11.16 10.68
N ARG A 85 -5.03 -11.53 11.90
CA ARG A 85 -4.09 -12.03 12.93
C ARG A 85 -3.35 -13.29 12.46
N GLU A 86 -4.06 -14.22 11.81
CA GLU A 86 -3.45 -15.44 11.23
C GLU A 86 -2.45 -15.09 10.12
N LYS A 87 -2.77 -14.09 9.28
CA LYS A 87 -1.84 -13.62 8.24
C LYS A 87 -0.62 -12.92 8.82
N ILE A 88 -0.76 -12.15 9.90
CA ILE A 88 0.36 -11.52 10.61
C ILE A 88 1.28 -12.60 11.22
N GLN A 89 0.72 -13.63 11.84
CA GLN A 89 1.49 -14.78 12.33
C GLN A 89 2.24 -15.47 11.19
N MET A 90 1.54 -15.77 10.11
CA MET A 90 2.11 -16.41 8.92
C MET A 90 3.27 -15.59 8.32
N ALA A 91 3.13 -14.27 8.24
CA ALA A 91 4.18 -13.36 7.79
C ALA A 91 5.42 -13.46 8.69
N SER A 92 5.23 -13.43 10.01
CA SER A 92 6.33 -13.60 10.98
C SER A 92 7.04 -14.94 10.83
N GLU A 93 6.31 -16.06 10.68
CA GLU A 93 6.87 -17.39 10.44
C GLU A 93 7.72 -17.46 9.16
N CYS A 94 7.41 -16.61 8.20
CA CYS A 94 8.15 -16.48 6.93
C CYS A 94 9.22 -15.37 6.94
N SER A 95 9.50 -14.76 8.09
CA SER A 95 10.44 -13.64 8.24
C SER A 95 10.04 -12.38 7.44
N ILE A 96 8.76 -12.20 7.14
CA ILE A 96 8.20 -10.96 6.64
C ILE A 96 7.85 -10.08 7.84
N ASN A 97 8.36 -8.86 7.86
CA ASN A 97 8.19 -7.92 8.97
C ASN A 97 7.25 -6.75 8.67
N ILE A 98 6.73 -6.64 7.45
CA ILE A 98 5.78 -5.60 7.03
C ILE A 98 4.60 -6.25 6.31
N VAL A 99 3.39 -5.99 6.81
CA VAL A 99 2.15 -6.36 6.14
C VAL A 99 1.32 -5.11 5.85
N LYS A 100 0.76 -5.01 4.65
CA LYS A 100 -0.04 -3.86 4.23
C LYS A 100 -1.53 -4.12 4.47
N GLY A 101 -2.26 -3.06 4.85
CA GLY A 101 -3.70 -3.10 4.96
C GLY A 101 -4.36 -1.74 4.82
N LEU A 102 -5.68 -1.75 4.77
CA LEU A 102 -6.55 -0.59 4.59
C LEU A 102 -7.58 -0.53 5.74
N THR A 103 -8.23 0.61 5.92
CA THR A 103 -9.34 0.71 6.89
C THR A 103 -10.66 0.24 6.30
N GLY A 104 -10.90 0.46 5.02
CA GLY A 104 -12.22 0.50 4.42
C GLY A 104 -12.97 1.83 4.69
N PRO A 105 -14.22 1.99 4.22
CA PRO A 105 -14.87 1.08 3.27
C PRO A 105 -14.20 1.11 1.89
N TYR A 106 -14.29 0.02 1.14
CA TYR A 106 -13.67 -0.04 -0.19
C TYR A 106 -14.53 0.62 -1.27
N PRO A 107 -14.10 1.74 -1.87
CA PRO A 107 -14.91 2.46 -2.85
C PRO A 107 -15.10 1.71 -4.18
N TRP A 108 -14.33 0.64 -4.39
CA TRP A 108 -14.44 -0.25 -5.57
C TRP A 108 -15.35 -1.47 -5.33
N ASP A 109 -15.72 -1.76 -4.08
CA ASP A 109 -16.69 -2.82 -3.77
C ASP A 109 -18.10 -2.24 -3.68
N LYS A 110 -18.96 -2.65 -4.62
CA LYS A 110 -20.38 -2.23 -4.67
C LYS A 110 -21.19 -2.60 -3.40
N ASN A 111 -20.70 -3.55 -2.60
CA ASN A 111 -21.34 -3.99 -1.37
C ASN A 111 -20.75 -3.30 -0.11
N ALA A 112 -19.71 -2.50 -0.26
CA ALA A 112 -19.15 -1.75 0.85
C ALA A 112 -20.16 -0.70 1.37
N LEU A 113 -20.15 -0.47 2.67
CA LEU A 113 -20.98 0.55 3.30
C LEU A 113 -20.52 1.95 2.87
N LYS A 114 -21.48 2.82 2.53
CA LYS A 114 -21.21 4.20 2.15
C LYS A 114 -21.22 5.09 3.40
N LEU A 115 -20.12 5.77 3.65
CA LEU A 115 -20.01 6.73 4.77
C LEU A 115 -21.02 7.87 4.58
N GLY A 116 -21.71 8.21 5.67
CA GLY A 116 -22.75 9.25 5.68
C GLY A 116 -24.11 8.81 5.12
N ILE A 117 -24.21 7.61 4.51
CA ILE A 117 -25.46 7.04 3.96
C ILE A 117 -25.84 5.77 4.73
N ASP A 118 -25.04 4.72 4.61
CA ASP A 118 -25.32 3.41 5.24
C ASP A 118 -24.79 3.33 6.67
N ILE A 119 -23.75 4.10 6.97
CA ILE A 119 -23.10 4.17 8.28
C ILE A 119 -22.61 5.59 8.53
N SER A 120 -22.82 6.13 9.75
CA SER A 120 -22.22 7.41 10.12
C SER A 120 -20.71 7.26 10.26
N GLU A 121 -19.95 8.32 9.93
CA GLU A 121 -18.49 8.31 10.02
C GLU A 121 -18.02 7.98 11.45
N GLY A 122 -18.63 8.55 12.49
CA GLY A 122 -18.28 8.24 13.87
C GLY A 122 -18.51 6.76 14.24
N LYS A 123 -19.58 6.13 13.71
CA LYS A 123 -19.80 4.68 13.93
C LYS A 123 -18.77 3.85 13.17
N ALA A 124 -18.40 4.25 11.95
CA ALA A 124 -17.36 3.60 11.17
C ALA A 124 -15.99 3.67 11.88
N TRP A 125 -15.62 4.83 12.43
CA TRP A 125 -14.42 4.98 13.25
C TRP A 125 -14.43 4.05 14.46
N GLN A 126 -15.55 4.00 15.20
CA GLN A 126 -15.68 3.11 16.36
C GLN A 126 -15.37 1.64 15.98
N VAL A 127 -16.03 1.11 14.96
CA VAL A 127 -15.87 -0.31 14.58
C VAL A 127 -14.49 -0.62 13.99
N VAL A 128 -13.86 0.35 13.33
CA VAL A 128 -12.50 0.20 12.81
C VAL A 128 -11.49 0.20 13.96
N LEU A 129 -11.59 1.13 14.91
CA LEU A 129 -10.67 1.18 16.05
C LEU A 129 -10.79 -0.08 16.94
N GLU A 130 -12.00 -0.58 17.16
CA GLU A 130 -12.24 -1.88 17.83
C GLU A 130 -11.51 -3.02 17.10
N SER A 131 -11.60 -3.04 15.76
CA SER A 131 -10.95 -4.07 14.94
C SER A 131 -9.43 -3.96 14.96
N PHE A 132 -8.90 -2.74 14.83
CA PHE A 132 -7.45 -2.49 14.84
C PHE A 132 -6.80 -2.80 16.18
N SER A 133 -7.51 -2.64 17.30
CA SER A 133 -7.00 -3.10 18.61
C SER A 133 -6.58 -4.58 18.54
N GLY A 134 -7.46 -5.46 18.03
CA GLY A 134 -7.14 -6.87 17.89
C GLY A 134 -6.05 -7.19 16.85
N VAL A 135 -5.98 -6.42 15.77
CA VAL A 135 -4.92 -6.57 14.75
C VAL A 135 -3.56 -6.19 15.34
N ILE A 136 -3.47 -5.07 16.05
CA ILE A 136 -2.20 -4.57 16.61
C ILE A 136 -1.66 -5.45 17.72
N GLU A 137 -2.51 -6.08 18.53
CA GLU A 137 -2.06 -7.11 19.48
C GLU A 137 -1.26 -8.23 18.79
N ALA A 138 -1.69 -8.67 17.60
CA ALA A 138 -0.94 -9.67 16.85
C ALA A 138 0.38 -9.09 16.30
N CYS A 139 0.36 -7.86 15.81
CA CYS A 139 1.56 -7.17 15.34
C CYS A 139 2.63 -7.07 16.46
N GLU A 140 2.22 -6.70 17.65
CA GLU A 140 3.10 -6.63 18.84
C GLU A 140 3.64 -8.00 19.24
N LYS A 141 2.75 -9.00 19.27
CA LYS A 141 3.11 -10.38 19.62
C LYS A 141 4.13 -10.98 18.67
N TYR A 142 3.97 -10.75 17.37
CA TYR A 142 4.77 -11.36 16.33
C TYR A 142 5.87 -10.44 15.77
N SER A 143 5.98 -9.22 16.29
CA SER A 143 6.96 -8.21 15.84
C SER A 143 6.86 -7.90 14.34
N VAL A 144 5.64 -7.79 13.82
CA VAL A 144 5.33 -7.43 12.43
C VAL A 144 4.71 -6.05 12.39
N PHE A 145 5.18 -5.17 11.53
CA PHE A 145 4.57 -3.87 11.30
C PHE A 145 3.32 -4.00 10.44
N PHE A 146 2.24 -3.36 10.87
CA PHE A 146 1.07 -3.15 10.03
C PHE A 146 1.25 -1.79 9.33
N ALA A 147 1.55 -1.84 8.05
CA ALA A 147 1.71 -0.67 7.20
C ALA A 147 0.34 -0.28 6.61
N LEU A 148 -0.32 0.68 7.24
CA LEU A 148 -1.59 1.21 6.75
C LEU A 148 -1.35 2.01 5.48
N GLU A 149 -2.11 1.74 4.44
CA GLU A 149 -2.22 2.60 3.28
C GLU A 149 -3.45 3.51 3.43
N ALA A 150 -3.22 4.82 3.51
CA ALA A 150 -4.30 5.79 3.35
C ALA A 150 -4.78 5.75 1.91
N CYS A 151 -6.07 5.56 1.69
CA CYS A 151 -6.61 5.36 0.35
C CYS A 151 -7.87 6.20 0.13
N PHE A 152 -8.07 6.70 -1.08
CA PHE A 152 -9.28 7.44 -1.42
C PHE A 152 -10.54 6.63 -1.08
N GLY A 153 -11.56 7.32 -0.53
CA GLY A 153 -12.83 6.70 -0.15
C GLY A 153 -12.80 5.90 1.16
N ASN A 154 -11.62 5.61 1.72
CA ASN A 154 -11.49 4.95 3.02
C ASN A 154 -11.68 5.95 4.18
N LEU A 155 -11.77 5.43 5.42
CA LEU A 155 -11.74 6.27 6.62
C LEU A 155 -10.39 6.98 6.76
N ALA A 156 -9.28 6.24 6.71
CA ALA A 156 -7.95 6.83 6.60
C ALA A 156 -7.67 7.12 5.13
N ARG A 157 -7.70 8.40 4.73
CA ARG A 157 -7.61 8.83 3.33
C ARG A 157 -6.70 10.02 3.07
N ASP A 158 -6.39 10.79 4.13
CA ASP A 158 -5.55 11.98 4.10
C ASP A 158 -4.69 12.07 5.37
N TYR A 159 -3.90 13.13 5.51
CA TYR A 159 -3.05 13.33 6.69
C TYR A 159 -3.85 13.32 7.99
N TYR A 160 -4.97 14.03 8.06
CA TYR A 160 -5.70 14.24 9.30
C TYR A 160 -6.37 12.95 9.78
N THR A 161 -7.04 12.25 8.89
CA THR A 161 -7.70 10.98 9.20
C THR A 161 -6.70 9.85 9.46
N THR A 162 -5.56 9.84 8.76
CA THR A 162 -4.48 8.89 9.03
C THR A 162 -3.84 9.16 10.40
N LYS A 163 -3.58 10.43 10.71
CA LYS A 163 -3.03 10.82 12.02
C LYS A 163 -3.96 10.44 13.16
N GLU A 164 -5.26 10.67 13.02
CA GLU A 164 -6.28 10.26 14.01
C GLU A 164 -6.19 8.76 14.32
N LEU A 165 -6.09 7.94 13.27
CA LEU A 165 -5.95 6.48 13.46
C LEU A 165 -4.64 6.12 14.17
N LEU A 166 -3.51 6.70 13.75
CA LEU A 166 -2.21 6.42 14.36
C LEU A 166 -2.17 6.83 15.83
N ASP A 167 -2.73 7.98 16.17
CA ASP A 167 -2.79 8.49 17.55
C ASP A 167 -3.73 7.63 18.42
N SER A 168 -4.89 7.23 17.88
CA SER A 168 -5.86 6.41 18.61
C SER A 168 -5.36 5.00 18.88
N VAL A 169 -4.67 4.38 17.92
CA VAL A 169 -4.08 3.05 18.09
C VAL A 169 -2.82 3.09 18.95
N ASN A 170 -2.03 4.16 18.85
CA ASN A 170 -0.85 4.45 19.67
C ASN A 170 0.14 3.29 19.83
N SER A 171 0.45 2.58 18.75
CA SER A 171 1.44 1.50 18.73
C SER A 171 2.59 1.82 17.79
N LYS A 172 3.81 1.39 18.13
CA LYS A 172 4.96 1.47 17.24
C LYS A 172 4.85 0.55 16.03
N PHE A 173 4.01 -0.50 16.13
CA PHE A 173 3.76 -1.44 15.05
C PHE A 173 2.69 -0.97 14.07
N MET A 174 1.94 0.09 14.40
CA MET A 174 1.06 0.78 13.47
C MET A 174 1.86 1.82 12.69
N THR A 175 2.09 1.55 11.43
CA THR A 175 2.97 2.30 10.52
C THR A 175 2.27 2.58 9.19
N LEU A 176 2.98 3.08 8.19
CA LEU A 176 2.42 3.45 6.91
C LEU A 176 3.13 2.75 5.75
N ASN A 177 2.34 2.20 4.83
CA ASN A 177 2.68 2.16 3.43
C ASN A 177 2.23 3.50 2.83
N PHE A 178 3.18 4.40 2.59
CA PHE A 178 2.89 5.77 2.22
C PHE A 178 2.72 5.87 0.71
N ASP A 179 1.48 6.08 0.27
CA ASP A 179 1.16 6.38 -1.13
C ASP A 179 0.90 7.88 -1.31
N PRO A 180 1.82 8.63 -1.92
CA PRO A 180 1.68 10.07 -2.10
C PRO A 180 0.46 10.47 -2.91
N SER A 181 -0.01 9.62 -3.84
CA SER A 181 -1.13 9.92 -4.72
C SER A 181 -2.43 10.15 -3.95
N HIS A 182 -2.68 9.36 -2.91
CA HIS A 182 -3.89 9.46 -2.12
C HIS A 182 -3.92 10.75 -1.29
N TYR A 183 -2.81 11.13 -0.68
CA TYR A 183 -2.70 12.42 0.04
C TYR A 183 -2.86 13.61 -0.91
N ASN A 184 -2.26 13.53 -2.10
CA ASN A 184 -2.36 14.57 -3.12
C ASN A 184 -3.81 14.78 -3.59
N LEU A 185 -4.60 13.71 -3.78
CA LEU A 185 -6.02 13.79 -4.15
C LEU A 185 -6.87 14.59 -3.14
N TYR A 186 -6.47 14.62 -1.86
CA TYR A 186 -7.14 15.40 -0.81
C TYR A 186 -6.48 16.76 -0.55
N GLY A 187 -5.59 17.21 -1.47
CA GLY A 187 -4.95 18.52 -1.40
C GLY A 187 -3.89 18.66 -0.31
N ASN A 188 -3.36 17.54 0.20
CA ASN A 188 -2.25 17.60 1.15
C ASN A 188 -0.94 17.96 0.42
N ASP A 189 -0.12 18.81 1.03
CA ASP A 189 1.29 18.94 0.66
C ASP A 189 2.02 17.64 1.06
N VAL A 190 2.31 16.81 0.06
CA VAL A 190 2.86 15.48 0.27
C VAL A 190 4.22 15.53 0.97
N SER A 191 5.05 16.51 0.65
CA SER A 191 6.37 16.69 1.26
C SER A 191 6.27 17.08 2.74
N TRP A 192 5.29 17.94 3.06
CA TRP A 192 4.98 18.30 4.44
C TRP A 192 4.46 17.08 5.22
N VAL A 193 3.58 16.26 4.63
CA VAL A 193 3.06 15.04 5.26
C VAL A 193 4.20 14.06 5.58
N VAL A 194 5.14 13.85 4.66
CA VAL A 194 6.34 13.02 4.88
C VAL A 194 7.11 13.49 6.12
N ARG A 195 7.39 14.80 6.23
CA ARG A 195 8.08 15.37 7.39
C ARG A 195 7.30 15.20 8.69
N ARG A 196 5.96 15.29 8.62
CA ARG A 196 5.08 15.14 9.81
C ARG A 196 5.04 13.72 10.35
N PHE A 197 5.00 12.70 9.49
CA PHE A 197 5.02 11.32 9.91
C PHE A 197 6.43 10.83 10.26
N GLY A 198 7.44 11.23 9.51
CA GLY A 198 8.83 10.83 9.72
C GLY A 198 9.11 9.35 9.41
N LYS A 199 10.39 8.98 9.43
CA LYS A 199 10.83 7.61 9.09
C LYS A 199 10.33 6.52 10.04
N ASP A 200 9.99 6.88 11.27
CA ASP A 200 9.53 5.89 12.25
C ASP A 200 8.13 5.37 11.90
N LYS A 201 7.31 6.20 11.27
CA LYS A 201 5.98 5.81 10.81
C LYS A 201 5.97 5.31 9.36
N ILE A 202 6.79 5.84 8.46
CA ILE A 202 6.83 5.43 7.06
C ILE A 202 7.78 4.23 6.91
N LYS A 203 7.23 3.03 6.66
CA LYS A 203 8.02 1.79 6.52
C LYS A 203 8.10 1.29 5.07
N HIS A 204 7.13 1.61 4.28
CA HIS A 204 7.07 1.27 2.86
C HIS A 204 6.46 2.44 2.07
N ILE A 205 6.78 2.57 0.80
CA ILE A 205 6.24 3.64 -0.06
C ILE A 205 5.75 3.04 -1.37
N HIS A 206 4.50 3.34 -1.72
CA HIS A 206 4.04 3.23 -3.10
C HIS A 206 4.43 4.47 -3.89
N LEU A 207 4.92 4.27 -5.10
CA LEU A 207 5.09 5.37 -6.05
C LEU A 207 3.99 5.29 -7.11
N LYS A 208 3.09 6.24 -6.98
CA LYS A 208 1.94 6.46 -7.87
C LYS A 208 1.67 7.96 -7.94
N ASP A 209 1.38 8.47 -9.10
CA ASP A 209 1.02 9.88 -9.29
C ASP A 209 -0.49 10.04 -9.38
N SER A 210 -0.98 11.26 -9.18
CA SER A 210 -2.41 11.56 -9.29
C SER A 210 -2.65 12.98 -9.75
N VAL A 211 -3.81 13.18 -10.38
CA VAL A 211 -4.35 14.50 -10.71
C VAL A 211 -5.87 14.47 -10.59
N GLY A 212 -6.44 15.54 -10.07
CA GLY A 212 -7.89 15.66 -9.82
C GLY A 212 -8.25 15.54 -8.35
N VAL A 213 -9.54 15.35 -8.08
CA VAL A 213 -10.09 15.24 -6.72
C VAL A 213 -11.13 14.13 -6.65
N PRO A 214 -11.21 13.37 -5.55
CA PRO A 214 -12.28 12.39 -5.37
C PRO A 214 -13.60 13.10 -5.05
N ARG A 215 -14.68 12.72 -5.76
CA ARG A 215 -16.04 13.19 -5.51
C ARG A 215 -17.00 12.03 -5.38
N GLU A 216 -18.15 12.23 -4.70
CA GLU A 216 -19.16 11.19 -4.50
C GLU A 216 -19.77 10.68 -5.82
N GLU A 217 -20.03 11.57 -6.76
CA GLU A 217 -20.73 11.28 -8.02
C GLU A 217 -19.83 10.72 -9.13
N GLY A 218 -18.53 10.60 -8.89
CA GLY A 218 -17.59 10.11 -9.88
C GLY A 218 -16.14 10.25 -9.45
N ARG A 219 -15.28 9.57 -10.19
CA ARG A 219 -13.83 9.72 -10.02
C ARG A 219 -13.36 10.87 -10.90
N ASP A 220 -13.44 12.11 -10.37
CA ASP A 220 -12.87 13.28 -11.06
C ASP A 220 -11.35 13.33 -10.89
N PHE A 221 -10.72 12.18 -10.92
CA PHE A 221 -9.27 12.02 -10.85
C PHE A 221 -8.79 10.84 -11.70
N ILE A 222 -7.52 10.87 -12.01
CA ILE A 222 -6.81 9.77 -12.68
C ILE A 222 -5.47 9.52 -11.97
N PHE A 223 -4.94 8.32 -12.17
CA PHE A 223 -3.56 7.97 -11.87
C PHE A 223 -2.76 7.93 -13.20
N PRO A 224 -2.05 9.02 -13.56
CA PRO A 224 -1.23 9.08 -14.75
C PRO A 224 0.10 8.34 -14.54
N LEU A 225 0.98 8.34 -15.53
CA LEU A 225 2.36 7.89 -15.32
C LEU A 225 3.07 8.77 -14.30
N LEU A 226 4.05 8.22 -13.61
CA LEU A 226 4.86 8.94 -12.64
C LEU A 226 5.50 10.19 -13.25
N GLY A 227 5.29 11.34 -12.64
CA GLY A 227 5.77 12.65 -13.10
C GLY A 227 4.84 13.36 -14.10
N GLU A 228 3.71 12.76 -14.45
CA GLU A 228 2.68 13.38 -15.32
C GLU A 228 1.47 13.91 -14.51
N GLY A 229 1.46 13.69 -13.20
CA GLY A 229 0.43 14.17 -12.28
C GLY A 229 0.76 15.53 -11.69
N SER A 230 0.24 15.77 -10.49
CA SER A 230 0.39 17.06 -9.79
C SER A 230 1.29 16.99 -8.54
N ILE A 231 1.92 15.85 -8.27
CA ILE A 231 2.82 15.69 -7.13
C ILE A 231 4.15 16.40 -7.42
N ASP A 232 4.61 17.25 -6.48
CA ASP A 232 5.96 17.80 -6.50
C ASP A 232 6.96 16.74 -6.04
N TRP A 233 7.44 15.95 -7.00
CA TRP A 233 8.38 14.86 -6.77
C TRP A 233 9.72 15.33 -6.22
N GLN A 234 10.19 16.53 -6.61
CA GLN A 234 11.42 17.09 -6.10
C GLN A 234 11.31 17.37 -4.59
N ALA A 235 10.24 18.04 -4.18
CA ALA A 235 9.97 18.29 -2.75
C ALA A 235 9.72 16.99 -1.98
N PHE A 236 9.03 16.01 -2.58
CA PHE A 236 8.76 14.70 -1.98
C PHE A 236 10.04 13.92 -1.68
N PHE A 237 10.90 13.70 -2.68
CA PHE A 237 12.18 13.01 -2.48
C PHE A 237 13.13 13.80 -1.59
N GLY A 238 13.09 15.13 -1.63
CA GLY A 238 13.79 16.01 -0.71
C GLY A 238 13.40 15.72 0.75
N ALA A 239 12.09 15.67 1.04
CA ALA A 239 11.57 15.37 2.37
C ALA A 239 11.97 13.96 2.85
N LEU A 240 11.98 12.97 1.96
CA LEU A 240 12.43 11.61 2.30
C LEU A 240 13.91 11.53 2.66
N ARG A 241 14.76 12.32 1.96
CA ARG A 241 16.18 12.45 2.32
C ARG A 241 16.35 13.10 3.70
N GLU A 242 15.59 14.16 3.97
CA GLU A 242 15.62 14.88 5.25
C GLU A 242 15.26 13.99 6.43
N ILE A 243 14.23 13.14 6.30
CA ILE A 243 13.85 12.20 7.37
C ILE A 243 14.73 10.95 7.41
N GLY A 244 15.63 10.74 6.45
CA GLY A 244 16.49 9.57 6.35
C GLY A 244 15.74 8.27 6.05
N TYR A 245 14.80 8.30 5.10
CA TYR A 245 14.06 7.10 4.68
C TYR A 245 14.99 6.11 3.94
N GLU A 246 14.94 4.84 4.34
CA GLU A 246 15.79 3.75 3.81
C GLU A 246 14.99 2.52 3.35
N GLY A 247 13.65 2.61 3.34
CA GLY A 247 12.77 1.51 2.91
C GLY A 247 12.68 1.35 1.38
N TYR A 248 11.78 0.48 0.97
CA TYR A 248 11.49 0.24 -0.44
C TYR A 248 10.55 1.29 -1.04
N PHE A 249 10.78 1.57 -2.32
CA PHE A 249 9.81 2.22 -3.20
C PHE A 249 9.21 1.17 -4.12
N SER A 250 7.94 0.90 -3.99
CA SER A 250 7.20 -0.05 -4.83
C SER A 250 6.38 0.71 -5.88
N ALA A 251 6.55 0.37 -7.15
CA ALA A 251 5.66 0.89 -8.18
C ALA A 251 4.30 0.21 -8.06
N GLU A 252 3.26 0.97 -7.77
CA GLU A 252 1.88 0.55 -7.94
C GLU A 252 1.34 1.13 -9.25
N TYR A 253 1.36 0.30 -10.29
CA TYR A 253 0.95 0.74 -11.63
C TYR A 253 -0.57 0.73 -11.76
N GLU A 254 -1.19 1.90 -11.80
CA GLU A 254 -2.64 2.08 -11.99
C GLU A 254 -3.00 2.99 -13.18
N SER A 255 -2.05 3.27 -14.07
CA SER A 255 -2.29 4.03 -15.32
C SER A 255 -3.00 3.16 -16.37
N MET A 256 -4.20 2.64 -16.03
CA MET A 256 -4.90 1.61 -16.81
C MET A 256 -5.25 2.02 -18.23
N ASN A 257 -5.55 3.31 -18.45
CA ASN A 257 -5.82 3.82 -19.80
C ASN A 257 -4.56 3.77 -20.68
N TYR A 258 -3.40 4.09 -20.09
CA TYR A 258 -2.12 4.02 -20.78
C TYR A 258 -1.73 2.56 -21.05
N LEU A 259 -1.88 1.68 -20.05
CA LEU A 259 -1.65 0.24 -20.21
C LEU A 259 -2.42 -0.32 -21.40
N LYS A 260 -3.74 -0.04 -21.45
CA LYS A 260 -4.64 -0.59 -22.49
C LYS A 260 -4.38 0.00 -23.88
N ASN A 261 -4.22 1.33 -23.96
CA ASN A 261 -4.27 2.04 -25.25
C ASN A 261 -2.88 2.32 -25.85
N VAL A 262 -1.80 2.24 -25.06
CA VAL A 262 -0.44 2.54 -25.49
C VAL A 262 0.50 1.35 -25.36
N LEU A 263 0.34 0.57 -24.29
CA LEU A 263 1.20 -0.58 -24.02
C LEU A 263 0.59 -1.92 -24.45
N ASP A 264 -0.56 -1.92 -25.12
CA ASP A 264 -1.26 -3.13 -25.58
C ASP A 264 -1.58 -4.14 -24.47
N GLY A 265 -1.74 -3.64 -23.22
CA GLY A 265 -1.96 -4.47 -22.04
C GLY A 265 -0.72 -5.20 -21.52
N ASP A 266 0.47 -4.87 -22.01
CA ASP A 266 1.72 -5.55 -21.66
C ASP A 266 2.22 -5.11 -20.26
N PRO A 267 2.18 -6.01 -19.24
CA PRO A 267 2.59 -5.67 -17.89
C PRO A 267 4.13 -5.51 -17.75
N VAL A 268 4.90 -6.12 -18.64
CA VAL A 268 6.37 -6.00 -18.62
C VAL A 268 6.77 -4.59 -19.03
N LYS A 269 6.15 -4.04 -20.07
CA LYS A 269 6.37 -2.64 -20.47
C LYS A 269 5.91 -1.66 -19.39
N ALA A 270 4.81 -1.98 -18.67
CA ALA A 270 4.35 -1.16 -17.55
C ALA A 270 5.37 -1.16 -16.40
N ALA A 271 5.94 -2.32 -16.06
CA ALA A 271 6.99 -2.42 -15.06
C ALA A 271 8.28 -1.72 -15.50
N GLU A 272 8.67 -1.85 -16.77
CA GLU A 272 9.86 -1.19 -17.32
C GLU A 272 9.77 0.34 -17.24
N ILE A 273 8.66 0.92 -17.73
CA ILE A 273 8.46 2.37 -17.70
C ILE A 273 8.38 2.89 -16.26
N SER A 274 7.76 2.15 -15.35
CA SER A 274 7.70 2.50 -13.93
C SER A 274 9.10 2.60 -13.34
N LEU A 275 9.97 1.62 -13.56
CA LEU A 275 11.34 1.64 -13.04
C LEU A 275 12.16 2.81 -13.57
N GLN A 276 12.04 3.08 -14.89
CA GLN A 276 12.74 4.19 -15.54
C GLN A 276 12.32 5.54 -14.92
N LEU A 277 11.00 5.74 -14.73
CA LEU A 277 10.45 6.95 -14.15
C LEU A 277 10.82 7.09 -12.67
N MET A 278 10.72 6.02 -11.87
CA MET A 278 11.15 6.03 -10.47
C MET A 278 12.61 6.42 -10.32
N LYS A 279 13.50 5.79 -11.10
CA LYS A 279 14.94 6.12 -11.07
C LYS A 279 15.21 7.58 -11.50
N LYS A 280 14.49 8.08 -12.50
CA LYS A 280 14.60 9.47 -12.95
C LYS A 280 14.18 10.46 -11.86
N LEU A 281 13.01 10.23 -11.23
CA LEU A 281 12.46 11.11 -10.18
C LEU A 281 13.29 11.07 -8.90
N ALA A 282 13.86 9.92 -8.54
CA ALA A 282 14.68 9.77 -7.35
C ALA A 282 16.06 10.46 -7.44
N GLN A 283 16.52 10.84 -8.64
CA GLN A 283 17.79 11.55 -8.88
C GLN A 283 17.68 13.07 -8.68
N VAL A 284 16.49 13.62 -8.56
CA VAL A 284 16.22 15.07 -8.49
C VAL A 284 16.55 15.66 -7.12
#